data_1535227d22e22106794b9b2d7a5b2384
#
_entry.id   1535227d22e22106794b9b2d7a5b2384
#
_cell.length_a   1.000
_cell.length_b   1.000
_cell.length_c   1.000
_cell.angle_alpha   90.00
_cell.angle_beta   90.00
_cell.angle_gamma   90.00
#
_symmetry.space_group_name_H-M   'P 1'
#
loop_
_entity.id
_entity.type
_entity.pdbx_description
1 polymer ?
#
loop_
_entity_poly.entity_id
_entity_poly.type
_entity_poly.pdbx_seq_one_letter_code
_entity_poly.pdbx_strand_id
1 'polypeptide(L)'
;MMEEEVISLEEIFAAIKRSWKLITAITLLTTIISGVVSVYFLKPVYETNAKLFVGKEAGSEDYNYNDITMYQKLVSTYTETIKTKDLINRSLKSIDCDLTATSVLANLSVNEVADTQIIKVSYKNGNAELAADVLNAITKEFIETSKKMISNGNVQIIESVQVPEYPVSPNKKMIIAIGFMLGLMGSLGIVFIKEYLDNTYKNKEQLERELGIPVVGVIPFSNEI
;
A
#
# COMPACT_ATOMS: atom_id res chain seq x y z
N MET A 1 22.13 -47.18 -0.59
CA MET A 1 21.01 -46.37 -1.00
C MET A 1 20.73 -45.43 0.15
N MET A 2 20.90 -44.14 -0.02
CA MET A 2 20.44 -43.17 0.99
C MET A 2 18.91 -43.21 0.94
N GLU A 3 18.28 -43.75 1.97
CA GLU A 3 16.85 -43.56 2.16
C GLU A 3 16.63 -42.07 2.40
N GLU A 4 15.88 -41.44 1.51
CA GLU A 4 15.45 -40.06 1.71
C GLU A 4 14.62 -40.04 2.99
N GLU A 5 15.09 -39.34 4.01
CA GLU A 5 14.33 -39.02 5.22
C GLU A 5 13.10 -38.18 4.80
N VAL A 6 12.02 -38.84 4.49
CA VAL A 6 10.75 -38.20 4.21
C VAL A 6 10.14 -37.79 5.57
N ILE A 7 10.32 -36.52 5.93
CA ILE A 7 9.68 -35.94 7.11
C ILE A 7 8.18 -36.18 7.02
N SER A 8 7.62 -36.95 7.94
CA SER A 8 6.19 -37.24 7.93
C SER A 8 5.37 -36.01 8.32
N LEU A 9 4.17 -35.85 7.73
CA LEU A 9 3.27 -34.77 8.09
C LEU A 9 2.93 -34.78 9.60
N GLU A 10 2.90 -35.96 10.22
CA GLU A 10 2.68 -36.12 11.66
C GLU A 10 3.81 -35.51 12.50
N GLU A 11 5.06 -35.65 12.06
CA GLU A 11 6.23 -35.04 12.71
C GLU A 11 6.20 -33.52 12.64
N ILE A 12 5.80 -32.96 11.49
CA ILE A 12 5.60 -31.53 11.32
C ILE A 12 4.56 -30.97 12.31
N PHE A 13 3.40 -31.62 12.41
CA PHE A 13 2.36 -31.21 13.34
C PHE A 13 2.80 -31.35 14.80
N ALA A 14 3.52 -32.40 15.14
CA ALA A 14 4.06 -32.61 16.47
C ALA A 14 5.10 -31.53 16.84
N ALA A 15 5.98 -31.14 15.90
CA ALA A 15 6.95 -30.07 16.08
C ALA A 15 6.30 -28.71 16.33
N ILE A 16 5.28 -28.37 15.54
CA ILE A 16 4.48 -27.15 15.70
C ILE A 16 3.81 -27.13 17.07
N LYS A 17 3.13 -28.22 17.45
CA LYS A 17 2.45 -28.36 18.73
C LYS A 17 3.40 -28.28 19.92
N ARG A 18 4.61 -28.81 19.80
CA ARG A 18 5.63 -28.76 20.85
C ARG A 18 6.23 -27.36 20.99
N SER A 19 6.41 -26.67 19.87
CA SER A 19 7.07 -25.34 19.82
C SER A 19 6.07 -24.18 19.78
N TRP A 20 4.78 -24.39 20.09
CA TRP A 20 3.75 -23.36 19.96
C TRP A 20 4.06 -22.08 20.75
N LYS A 21 4.69 -22.22 21.94
CA LYS A 21 5.11 -21.06 22.77
C LYS A 21 6.15 -20.21 22.06
N LEU A 22 7.11 -20.83 21.36
CA LEU A 22 8.14 -20.16 20.60
C LEU A 22 7.53 -19.46 19.37
N ILE A 23 6.64 -20.15 18.66
CA ILE A 23 5.91 -19.58 17.52
C ILE A 23 5.12 -18.35 17.96
N THR A 24 4.34 -18.48 19.03
CA THR A 24 3.54 -17.37 19.56
C THR A 24 4.41 -16.20 20.02
N ALA A 25 5.51 -16.48 20.72
CA ALA A 25 6.42 -15.43 21.20
C ALA A 25 7.07 -14.64 20.08
N ILE A 26 7.59 -15.32 19.05
CA ILE A 26 8.22 -14.66 17.88
C ILE A 26 7.17 -13.88 17.08
N THR A 27 6.01 -14.47 16.79
CA THR A 27 4.94 -13.84 16.03
C THR A 27 4.42 -12.59 16.76
N LEU A 28 4.24 -12.69 18.08
CA LEU A 28 3.78 -11.56 18.88
C LEU A 28 4.83 -10.45 18.96
N LEU A 29 6.10 -10.80 19.12
CA LEU A 29 7.20 -9.84 19.14
C LEU A 29 7.30 -9.08 17.82
N THR A 30 7.28 -9.77 16.68
CA THR A 30 7.36 -9.14 15.35
C THR A 30 6.13 -8.28 15.06
N THR A 31 4.94 -8.70 15.50
CA THR A 31 3.71 -7.91 15.38
C THR A 31 3.78 -6.63 16.20
N ILE A 32 4.28 -6.68 17.42
CA ILE A 32 4.48 -5.49 18.27
C ILE A 32 5.50 -4.55 17.64
N ILE A 33 6.65 -5.06 17.19
CA ILE A 33 7.69 -4.27 16.54
C ILE A 33 7.10 -3.58 15.29
N SER A 34 6.36 -4.31 14.46
CA SER A 34 5.70 -3.75 13.26
C SER A 34 4.69 -2.66 13.64
N GLY A 35 3.93 -2.83 14.71
CA GLY A 35 3.01 -1.82 15.24
C GLY A 35 3.73 -0.55 15.71
N VAL A 36 4.81 -0.70 16.46
CA VAL A 36 5.64 0.42 16.93
C VAL A 36 6.25 1.18 15.75
N VAL A 37 6.84 0.46 14.79
CA VAL A 37 7.40 1.08 13.57
C VAL A 37 6.33 1.84 12.80
N SER A 38 5.14 1.28 12.65
CA SER A 38 4.02 1.92 11.93
C SER A 38 3.52 3.20 12.60
N VAL A 39 3.62 3.31 13.91
CA VAL A 39 3.09 4.48 14.64
C VAL A 39 4.15 5.57 14.82
N TYR A 40 5.40 5.19 15.11
CA TYR A 40 6.44 6.15 15.49
C TYR A 40 7.41 6.53 14.38
N PHE A 41 7.68 5.62 13.44
CA PHE A 41 8.69 5.85 12.40
C PHE A 41 8.12 6.31 11.07
N LEU A 42 6.87 5.98 10.76
CA LEU A 42 6.27 6.34 9.48
C LEU A 42 5.49 7.65 9.59
N LYS A 43 5.88 8.63 8.79
CA LYS A 43 5.20 9.93 8.74
C LYS A 43 3.82 9.78 8.07
N PRO A 44 2.79 10.47 8.58
CA PRO A 44 1.49 10.50 7.94
C PRO A 44 1.58 11.19 6.58
N VAL A 45 0.81 10.71 5.60
CA VAL A 45 0.64 11.32 4.29
C VAL A 45 -0.84 11.55 4.07
N TYR A 46 -1.17 12.78 3.73
CA TYR A 46 -2.53 13.22 3.43
C TYR A 46 -2.73 13.32 1.93
N GLU A 47 -3.89 12.91 1.44
CA GLU A 47 -4.27 13.01 0.04
C GLU A 47 -5.52 13.86 -0.08
N THR A 48 -5.44 14.88 -0.93
CA THR A 48 -6.59 15.68 -1.34
C THR A 48 -6.91 15.44 -2.81
N ASN A 49 -8.17 15.65 -3.16
CA ASN A 49 -8.68 15.35 -4.49
C ASN A 49 -9.50 16.53 -5.02
N ALA A 50 -9.49 16.68 -6.33
CA ALA A 50 -10.42 17.52 -7.08
C ALA A 50 -10.90 16.78 -8.31
N LYS A 51 -12.15 17.04 -8.74
CA LYS A 51 -12.66 16.58 -10.03
C LYS A 51 -13.04 17.76 -10.89
N LEU A 52 -12.56 17.72 -12.11
CA LEU A 52 -12.78 18.75 -13.12
C LEU A 52 -13.59 18.15 -14.26
N PHE A 53 -14.65 18.84 -14.64
CA PHE A 53 -15.43 18.51 -15.82
C PHE A 53 -14.97 19.38 -16.99
N VAL A 54 -14.74 18.75 -18.13
CA VAL A 54 -14.32 19.39 -19.37
C VAL A 54 -15.51 19.40 -20.33
N GLY A 55 -16.04 20.56 -20.62
CA GLY A 55 -17.23 20.67 -21.47
C GLY A 55 -17.34 22.02 -22.16
N LYS A 56 -18.51 22.30 -22.68
CA LYS A 56 -18.89 23.56 -23.30
C LYS A 56 -19.40 24.55 -22.25
N GLU A 57 -19.27 25.83 -22.51
CA GLU A 57 -19.81 26.85 -21.63
C GLU A 57 -21.36 26.75 -21.56
N ALA A 58 -21.90 26.91 -20.33
CA ALA A 58 -23.36 26.83 -20.11
C ALA A 58 -24.09 27.90 -20.93
N GLY A 59 -25.07 27.48 -21.71
CA GLY A 59 -25.89 28.37 -22.55
C GLY A 59 -25.55 28.37 -24.05
N SER A 60 -24.54 27.60 -24.48
CA SER A 60 -24.31 27.39 -25.91
C SER A 60 -25.25 26.32 -26.45
N GLU A 61 -26.06 26.71 -27.46
CA GLU A 61 -27.04 25.85 -28.11
C GLU A 61 -26.40 24.59 -28.69
N ASP A 62 -27.15 23.47 -28.60
CA ASP A 62 -26.90 22.15 -29.19
C ASP A 62 -25.57 21.43 -28.80
N TYR A 63 -25.69 20.61 -27.78
CA TYR A 63 -24.73 19.53 -27.51
C TYR A 63 -24.87 18.46 -28.60
N ASN A 64 -23.90 18.39 -29.51
CA ASN A 64 -23.85 17.37 -30.54
C ASN A 64 -22.95 16.21 -30.08
N TYR A 65 -23.20 14.99 -30.55
CA TYR A 65 -22.38 13.79 -30.23
C TYR A 65 -20.89 14.01 -30.59
N ASN A 66 -20.61 14.77 -31.64
CA ASN A 66 -19.24 15.14 -32.02
C ASN A 66 -18.55 16.01 -30.97
N ASP A 67 -19.29 16.89 -30.26
CA ASP A 67 -18.73 17.72 -29.20
C ASP A 67 -18.30 16.84 -28.00
N ILE A 68 -19.13 15.88 -27.62
CA ILE A 68 -18.81 14.94 -26.52
C ILE A 68 -17.50 14.20 -26.83
N THR A 69 -17.38 13.65 -28.05
CA THR A 69 -16.18 12.92 -28.48
C THR A 69 -14.93 13.82 -28.52
N MET A 70 -15.10 15.07 -28.95
CA MET A 70 -14.04 16.07 -28.97
C MET A 70 -13.56 16.38 -27.54
N TYR A 71 -14.49 16.65 -26.61
CA TYR A 71 -14.14 16.96 -25.23
C TYR A 71 -13.53 15.75 -24.49
N GLN A 72 -13.95 14.52 -24.78
CA GLN A 72 -13.31 13.31 -24.28
C GLN A 72 -11.84 13.22 -24.74
N LYS A 73 -11.54 13.55 -26.00
CA LYS A 73 -10.16 13.60 -26.49
C LYS A 73 -9.36 14.73 -25.87
N LEU A 74 -10.00 15.85 -25.55
CA LEU A 74 -9.36 16.99 -24.88
C LEU A 74 -8.98 16.65 -23.42
N VAL A 75 -9.70 15.79 -22.76
CA VAL A 75 -9.36 15.31 -21.40
C VAL A 75 -7.94 14.78 -21.34
N SER A 76 -7.51 14.02 -22.35
CA SER A 76 -6.13 13.51 -22.43
C SER A 76 -5.10 14.63 -22.55
N THR A 77 -5.34 15.60 -23.46
CA THR A 77 -4.46 16.77 -23.62
C THR A 77 -4.38 17.59 -22.33
N TYR A 78 -5.50 17.79 -21.67
CA TYR A 78 -5.58 18.55 -20.42
C TYR A 78 -4.89 17.82 -19.26
N THR A 79 -5.03 16.49 -19.19
CA THR A 79 -4.33 15.66 -18.22
C THR A 79 -2.81 15.83 -18.34
N GLU A 80 -2.28 15.81 -19.56
CA GLU A 80 -0.84 16.05 -19.79
C GLU A 80 -0.44 17.52 -19.54
N THR A 81 -1.32 18.47 -19.84
CA THR A 81 -1.06 19.88 -19.53
C THR A 81 -0.90 20.13 -18.04
N ILE A 82 -1.74 19.51 -17.18
CA ILE A 82 -1.64 19.63 -15.72
C ILE A 82 -0.31 19.09 -15.21
N LYS A 83 0.25 18.05 -15.83
CA LYS A 83 1.53 17.42 -15.45
C LYS A 83 2.76 18.21 -15.93
N THR A 84 2.59 19.36 -16.57
CA THR A 84 3.74 20.14 -17.04
C THR A 84 4.41 20.89 -15.89
N LYS A 85 5.75 20.90 -15.88
CA LYS A 85 6.54 21.66 -14.87
C LYS A 85 6.21 23.15 -14.90
N ASP A 86 5.90 23.68 -16.09
CA ASP A 86 5.61 25.10 -16.26
C ASP A 86 4.31 25.51 -15.55
N LEU A 87 3.23 24.74 -15.72
CA LEU A 87 1.97 24.96 -15.02
C LEU A 87 2.17 24.85 -13.49
N ILE A 88 2.87 23.82 -13.02
CA ILE A 88 3.15 23.66 -11.60
C ILE A 88 3.96 24.82 -11.05
N ASN A 89 5.01 25.28 -11.77
CA ASN A 89 5.79 26.43 -11.34
C ASN A 89 4.96 27.70 -11.25
N ARG A 90 4.01 27.93 -12.17
CA ARG A 90 3.10 29.07 -12.10
C ARG A 90 2.14 28.94 -10.91
N SER A 91 1.60 27.76 -10.68
CA SER A 91 0.73 27.48 -9.54
C SER A 91 1.44 27.74 -8.20
N LEU A 92 2.69 27.30 -8.08
CA LEU A 92 3.46 27.48 -6.82
C LEU A 92 3.81 28.92 -6.53
N LYS A 93 3.90 29.79 -7.56
CA LYS A 93 4.13 31.24 -7.35
C LYS A 93 2.97 31.96 -6.65
N SER A 94 1.78 31.36 -6.63
CA SER A 94 0.60 31.95 -5.98
C SER A 94 0.46 31.58 -4.51
N ILE A 95 1.33 30.68 -4.04
CA ILE A 95 1.35 30.20 -2.65
C ILE A 95 2.76 30.34 -2.09
N ASP A 96 2.85 30.69 -0.81
CA ASP A 96 4.14 30.81 -0.12
C ASP A 96 4.58 29.42 0.39
N CYS A 97 5.35 28.71 -0.47
CA CYS A 97 5.86 27.39 -0.11
C CYS A 97 7.22 27.11 -0.79
N ASP A 98 8.08 26.37 -0.08
CA ASP A 98 9.41 25.95 -0.55
C ASP A 98 9.40 24.70 -1.44
N LEU A 99 8.26 24.38 -2.08
CA LEU A 99 8.14 23.20 -2.92
C LEU A 99 8.66 23.47 -4.33
N THR A 100 9.33 22.46 -4.91
CA THR A 100 9.74 22.49 -6.31
C THR A 100 8.71 21.79 -7.20
N ALA A 101 8.58 22.19 -8.46
CA ALA A 101 7.68 21.51 -9.40
C ALA A 101 7.97 20.01 -9.50
N THR A 102 9.23 19.60 -9.38
CA THR A 102 9.62 18.19 -9.45
C THR A 102 9.09 17.41 -8.23
N SER A 103 9.17 17.98 -7.02
CA SER A 103 8.64 17.34 -5.81
C SER A 103 7.12 17.26 -5.81
N VAL A 104 6.45 18.29 -6.36
CA VAL A 104 4.99 18.28 -6.53
C VAL A 104 4.57 17.22 -7.54
N LEU A 105 5.19 17.16 -8.72
CA LEU A 105 4.88 16.16 -9.75
C LEU A 105 5.08 14.72 -9.29
N ALA A 106 6.06 14.46 -8.42
CA ALA A 106 6.30 13.13 -7.87
C ALA A 106 5.13 12.62 -6.99
N ASN A 107 4.33 13.53 -6.44
CA ASN A 107 3.20 13.25 -5.56
C ASN A 107 1.84 13.65 -6.14
N LEU A 108 1.83 14.16 -7.38
CA LEU A 108 0.64 14.55 -8.12
C LEU A 108 0.18 13.38 -9.00
N SER A 109 -1.09 13.03 -8.90
CA SER A 109 -1.73 12.05 -9.76
C SER A 109 -2.85 12.72 -10.53
N VAL A 110 -2.81 12.63 -11.86
CA VAL A 110 -3.84 13.17 -12.74
C VAL A 110 -4.33 12.03 -13.62
N ASN A 111 -5.60 11.68 -13.47
CA ASN A 111 -6.21 10.55 -14.14
C ASN A 111 -7.51 10.94 -14.83
N GLU A 112 -7.71 10.41 -16.01
CA GLU A 112 -8.98 10.47 -16.72
C GLU A 112 -9.96 9.46 -16.11
N VAL A 113 -11.21 9.84 -15.98
CA VAL A 113 -12.28 8.88 -15.67
C VAL A 113 -12.78 8.31 -16.98
N ALA A 114 -12.56 7.03 -17.22
CA ALA A 114 -12.85 6.36 -18.48
C ALA A 114 -14.27 6.66 -18.99
N ASP A 115 -14.39 6.90 -20.31
CA ASP A 115 -15.64 7.20 -21.01
C ASP A 115 -16.40 8.43 -20.51
N THR A 116 -15.71 9.32 -19.80
CA THR A 116 -16.30 10.57 -19.30
C THR A 116 -15.47 11.78 -19.69
N GLN A 117 -16.00 12.97 -19.43
CA GLN A 117 -15.34 14.26 -19.58
C GLN A 117 -14.75 14.74 -18.23
N ILE A 118 -14.34 13.81 -17.36
CA ILE A 118 -13.89 14.11 -16.00
C ILE A 118 -12.41 13.81 -15.84
N ILE A 119 -11.69 14.78 -15.29
CA ILE A 119 -10.31 14.62 -14.82
C ILE A 119 -10.31 14.59 -13.30
N LYS A 120 -9.76 13.52 -12.72
CA LYS A 120 -9.49 13.43 -11.30
C LYS A 120 -8.04 13.85 -11.04
N VAL A 121 -7.85 14.88 -10.24
CA VAL A 121 -6.53 15.35 -9.81
C VAL A 121 -6.40 15.07 -8.33
N SER A 122 -5.30 14.43 -7.92
CA SER A 122 -5.01 14.07 -6.53
C SER A 122 -3.59 14.51 -6.20
N TYR A 123 -3.39 15.04 -5.01
CA TYR A 123 -2.06 15.41 -4.52
C TYR A 123 -1.82 14.89 -3.10
N LYS A 124 -0.61 14.39 -2.86
CA LYS A 124 -0.19 13.83 -1.57
C LYS A 124 0.89 14.69 -0.94
N ASN A 125 0.71 14.98 0.36
CA ASN A 125 1.72 15.71 1.14
C ASN A 125 1.68 15.27 2.62
N GLY A 126 2.79 15.50 3.34
CA GLY A 126 2.86 15.27 4.79
C GLY A 126 2.06 16.27 5.63
N ASN A 127 1.69 17.41 5.07
CA ASN A 127 0.83 18.43 5.69
C ASN A 127 -0.49 18.51 4.90
N ALA A 128 -1.62 18.39 5.62
CA ALA A 128 -2.96 18.36 5.04
C ALA A 128 -3.37 19.70 4.43
N GLU A 129 -3.06 20.83 5.10
CA GLU A 129 -3.36 22.17 4.62
C GLU A 129 -2.55 22.50 3.36
N LEU A 130 -1.23 22.23 3.41
CA LEU A 130 -0.36 22.43 2.25
C LEU A 130 -0.78 21.57 1.05
N ALA A 131 -1.26 20.34 1.29
CA ALA A 131 -1.80 19.50 0.23
C ALA A 131 -3.00 20.17 -0.47
N ALA A 132 -3.92 20.73 0.32
CA ALA A 132 -5.09 21.42 -0.20
C ALA A 132 -4.72 22.71 -0.94
N ASP A 133 -3.82 23.51 -0.39
CA ASP A 133 -3.38 24.78 -0.99
C ASP A 133 -2.69 24.54 -2.35
N VAL A 134 -1.77 23.58 -2.41
CA VAL A 134 -1.09 23.22 -3.65
C VAL A 134 -2.08 22.74 -4.71
N LEU A 135 -3.02 21.85 -4.36
CA LEU A 135 -3.99 21.35 -5.32
C LEU A 135 -4.97 22.43 -5.78
N ASN A 136 -5.40 23.33 -4.88
CA ASN A 136 -6.21 24.51 -5.22
C ASN A 136 -5.48 25.42 -6.21
N ALA A 137 -4.21 25.72 -5.95
CA ALA A 137 -3.40 26.54 -6.84
C ALA A 137 -3.25 25.92 -8.23
N ILE A 138 -2.95 24.62 -8.29
CA ILE A 138 -2.85 23.86 -9.55
C ILE A 138 -4.18 23.90 -10.31
N THR A 139 -5.28 23.63 -9.64
CA THR A 139 -6.62 23.60 -10.24
C THR A 139 -7.00 24.97 -10.79
N LYS A 140 -6.74 26.03 -10.03
CA LYS A 140 -7.03 27.41 -10.45
C LYS A 140 -6.19 27.81 -11.67
N GLU A 141 -4.87 27.58 -11.61
CA GLU A 141 -3.96 27.89 -12.72
C GLU A 141 -4.31 27.09 -13.98
N PHE A 142 -4.71 25.82 -13.81
CA PHE A 142 -5.14 25.00 -14.93
C PHE A 142 -6.42 25.54 -15.58
N ILE A 143 -7.43 25.95 -14.80
CA ILE A 143 -8.66 26.55 -15.34
C ILE A 143 -8.33 27.81 -16.15
N GLU A 144 -7.44 28.67 -15.66
CA GLU A 144 -7.02 29.86 -16.39
C GLU A 144 -6.25 29.52 -17.67
N THR A 145 -5.39 28.49 -17.63
CA THR A 145 -4.64 28.00 -18.78
C THR A 145 -5.56 27.38 -19.81
N SER A 146 -6.54 26.59 -19.42
CA SER A 146 -7.49 25.91 -20.32
C SER A 146 -8.33 26.91 -21.13
N LYS A 147 -8.74 28.04 -20.53
CA LYS A 147 -9.44 29.12 -21.22
C LYS A 147 -8.61 29.79 -22.35
N LYS A 148 -7.28 29.82 -22.15
CA LYS A 148 -6.37 30.36 -23.20
C LYS A 148 -6.11 29.36 -24.33
N MET A 149 -6.23 28.05 -24.04
CA MET A 149 -6.00 26.99 -25.02
C MET A 149 -7.18 26.83 -25.97
N ILE A 150 -8.40 26.94 -25.50
CA ILE A 150 -9.63 26.73 -26.28
C ILE A 150 -10.67 27.79 -25.91
N SER A 151 -10.99 28.66 -26.85
CA SER A 151 -11.87 29.83 -26.64
C SER A 151 -13.30 29.48 -26.24
N ASN A 152 -13.81 28.28 -26.58
CA ASN A 152 -15.16 27.79 -26.25
C ASN A 152 -15.17 26.60 -25.26
N GLY A 153 -13.99 26.22 -24.74
CA GLY A 153 -13.87 25.17 -23.78
C GLY A 153 -14.09 25.71 -22.37
N ASN A 154 -14.88 25.03 -21.58
CA ASN A 154 -15.10 25.35 -20.17
C ASN A 154 -14.66 24.19 -19.30
N VAL A 155 -13.81 24.47 -18.32
CA VAL A 155 -13.43 23.52 -17.28
C VAL A 155 -14.09 23.96 -15.98
N GLN A 156 -14.92 23.09 -15.42
CA GLN A 156 -15.67 23.35 -14.18
C GLN A 156 -15.20 22.41 -13.07
N ILE A 157 -15.13 22.93 -11.86
CA ILE A 157 -14.89 22.12 -10.66
C ILE A 157 -16.19 21.47 -10.25
N ILE A 158 -16.30 20.14 -10.31
CA ILE A 158 -17.43 19.36 -9.84
C ILE A 158 -17.23 18.80 -8.43
N GLU A 159 -15.96 18.62 -8.04
CA GLU A 159 -15.56 18.29 -6.66
C GLU A 159 -14.42 19.22 -6.26
N SER A 160 -14.70 20.12 -5.33
CA SER A 160 -13.69 21.08 -4.85
C SER A 160 -12.69 20.41 -3.91
N VAL A 161 -11.49 20.98 -3.89
CA VAL A 161 -10.44 20.56 -2.96
C VAL A 161 -10.91 20.76 -1.52
N GLN A 162 -10.72 19.74 -0.70
CA GLN A 162 -10.96 19.80 0.73
C GLN A 162 -9.68 19.44 1.50
N VAL A 163 -9.51 20.04 2.68
CA VAL A 163 -8.43 19.65 3.58
C VAL A 163 -8.76 18.27 4.15
N PRO A 164 -7.90 17.26 3.93
CA PRO A 164 -8.18 15.91 4.40
C PRO A 164 -8.05 15.82 5.94
N GLU A 165 -9.07 15.26 6.57
CA GLU A 165 -9.10 15.08 8.04
C GLU A 165 -8.21 13.92 8.50
N TYR A 166 -8.03 12.90 7.68
CA TYR A 166 -7.29 11.68 8.01
C TYR A 166 -6.19 11.37 7.00
N PRO A 167 -5.03 10.87 7.47
CA PRO A 167 -3.97 10.44 6.57
C PRO A 167 -4.37 9.15 5.83
N VAL A 168 -4.02 9.09 4.53
CA VAL A 168 -4.24 7.90 3.68
C VAL A 168 -3.11 6.87 3.81
N SER A 169 -1.96 7.27 4.32
CA SER A 169 -0.78 6.42 4.54
C SER A 169 -0.06 6.85 5.83
N PRO A 170 0.57 5.91 6.55
CA PRO A 170 0.60 4.47 6.32
C PRO A 170 -0.70 3.77 6.72
N ASN A 171 -1.05 2.71 5.99
CA ASN A 171 -2.13 1.83 6.42
C ASN A 171 -1.65 0.94 7.58
N LYS A 172 -1.84 1.42 8.81
CA LYS A 172 -1.37 0.76 10.03
C LYS A 172 -1.84 -0.69 10.14
N LYS A 173 -3.08 -0.97 9.74
CA LYS A 173 -3.64 -2.34 9.79
C LYS A 173 -2.89 -3.27 8.84
N MET A 174 -2.56 -2.80 7.64
CA MET A 174 -1.84 -3.59 6.64
C MET A 174 -0.40 -3.88 7.10
N ILE A 175 0.30 -2.89 7.67
CA ILE A 175 1.67 -3.06 8.16
C ILE A 175 1.72 -4.07 9.31
N ILE A 176 0.77 -4.00 10.25
CA ILE A 176 0.65 -4.96 11.36
C ILE A 176 0.34 -6.37 10.82
N ALA A 177 -0.54 -6.49 9.82
CA ALA A 177 -0.85 -7.78 9.20
C ALA A 177 0.38 -8.39 8.49
N ILE A 178 1.16 -7.57 7.78
CA ILE A 178 2.43 -8.02 7.17
C ILE A 178 3.42 -8.46 8.25
N GLY A 179 3.58 -7.69 9.33
CA GLY A 179 4.45 -8.05 10.45
C GLY A 179 4.05 -9.37 11.11
N PHE A 180 2.75 -9.60 11.30
CA PHE A 180 2.20 -10.85 11.79
C PHE A 180 2.53 -12.04 10.87
N MET A 181 2.29 -11.90 9.56
CA MET A 181 2.58 -12.94 8.58
C MET A 181 4.08 -13.28 8.51
N LEU A 182 4.94 -12.26 8.48
CA LEU A 182 6.39 -12.47 8.48
C LEU A 182 6.86 -13.14 9.77
N GLY A 183 6.30 -12.76 10.92
CA GLY A 183 6.58 -13.39 12.20
C GLY A 183 6.14 -14.85 12.25
N LEU A 184 4.95 -15.16 11.73
CA LEU A 184 4.45 -16.51 11.65
C LEU A 184 5.32 -17.39 10.73
N MET A 185 5.60 -16.91 9.52
CA MET A 185 6.46 -17.65 8.58
C MET A 185 7.88 -17.85 9.12
N GLY A 186 8.48 -16.79 9.67
CA GLY A 186 9.81 -16.87 10.26
C GLY A 186 9.87 -17.82 11.47
N SER A 187 8.87 -17.79 12.35
CA SER A 187 8.79 -18.70 13.50
C SER A 187 8.62 -20.16 13.10
N LEU A 188 7.81 -20.44 12.09
CA LEU A 188 7.68 -21.79 11.52
C LEU A 188 8.99 -22.26 10.91
N GLY A 189 9.68 -21.40 10.14
CA GLY A 189 10.99 -21.72 9.57
C GLY A 189 12.02 -22.07 10.67
N ILE A 190 12.07 -21.30 11.76
CA ILE A 190 12.95 -21.57 12.90
C ILE A 190 12.61 -22.91 13.56
N VAL A 191 11.32 -23.23 13.72
CA VAL A 191 10.89 -24.51 14.29
C VAL A 191 11.30 -25.67 13.38
N PHE A 192 11.15 -25.56 12.06
CA PHE A 192 11.57 -26.57 11.11
C PHE A 192 13.10 -26.78 11.13
N ILE A 193 13.88 -25.69 11.13
CA ILE A 193 15.34 -25.79 11.24
C ILE A 193 15.73 -26.46 12.56
N LYS A 194 15.08 -26.09 13.67
CA LYS A 194 15.32 -26.70 14.97
C LYS A 194 14.98 -28.19 14.97
N GLU A 195 13.87 -28.59 14.37
CA GLU A 195 13.46 -30.00 14.27
C GLU A 195 14.42 -30.79 13.38
N TYR A 196 14.84 -30.21 12.24
CA TYR A 196 15.81 -30.83 11.33
C TYR A 196 17.20 -31.05 11.97
N LEU A 197 17.61 -30.14 12.87
CA LEU A 197 18.89 -30.26 13.60
C LEU A 197 18.79 -31.13 14.89
N ASP A 198 17.57 -31.52 15.25
CA ASP A 198 17.31 -32.30 16.48
C ASP A 198 17.40 -33.81 16.18
N ASN A 199 18.58 -34.38 16.27
CA ASN A 199 18.85 -35.80 16.06
C ASN A 199 18.42 -36.71 17.22
N THR A 200 17.38 -36.30 17.99
CA THR A 200 16.92 -37.05 19.17
C THR A 200 15.68 -37.89 18.80
N TYR A 201 15.75 -39.17 19.06
CA TYR A 201 14.59 -40.04 18.90
C TYR A 201 13.54 -39.72 19.97
N LYS A 202 12.33 -39.36 19.54
CA LYS A 202 11.28 -38.86 20.42
C LYS A 202 10.19 -39.90 20.74
N ASN A 203 10.06 -40.92 19.90
CA ASN A 203 9.05 -41.94 19.98
C ASN A 203 9.68 -43.32 19.81
N LYS A 204 9.07 -44.32 20.50
CA LYS A 204 9.47 -45.72 20.41
C LYS A 204 9.44 -46.21 18.96
N GLU A 205 8.42 -45.82 18.20
CA GLU A 205 8.20 -46.20 16.82
C GLU A 205 9.30 -45.64 15.86
N GLN A 206 9.84 -44.46 16.13
CA GLN A 206 10.97 -43.90 15.40
C GLN A 206 12.24 -44.73 15.62
N LEU A 207 12.51 -45.05 16.87
CA LEU A 207 13.69 -45.85 17.28
C LEU A 207 13.65 -47.27 16.65
N GLU A 208 12.49 -47.92 16.71
CA GLU A 208 12.29 -49.26 16.13
C GLU A 208 12.43 -49.25 14.58
N ARG A 209 11.97 -48.20 13.92
CA ARG A 209 12.03 -48.07 12.46
C ARG A 209 13.46 -47.88 11.99
N GLU A 210 14.26 -47.11 12.71
CA GLU A 210 15.60 -46.73 12.28
C GLU A 210 16.66 -47.77 12.65
N LEU A 211 16.52 -48.38 13.82
CA LEU A 211 17.43 -49.45 14.29
C LEU A 211 17.07 -50.83 13.78
N GLY A 212 15.83 -51.01 13.28
CA GLY A 212 15.32 -52.33 12.82
C GLY A 212 15.18 -53.36 13.95
N ILE A 213 15.20 -52.95 15.20
CA ILE A 213 15.07 -53.83 16.38
C ILE A 213 13.92 -53.37 17.29
N PRO A 214 13.11 -54.32 17.85
CA PRO A 214 12.01 -53.96 18.69
C PRO A 214 12.50 -53.41 20.06
N VAL A 215 11.88 -52.31 20.52
CA VAL A 215 12.12 -51.73 21.84
C VAL A 215 11.43 -52.56 22.92
N VAL A 216 12.21 -53.23 23.75
CA VAL A 216 11.72 -54.17 24.78
C VAL A 216 11.15 -53.45 26.02
N GLY A 217 11.50 -52.19 26.25
CA GLY A 217 10.98 -51.43 27.39
C GLY A 217 11.45 -49.98 27.39
N VAL A 218 10.69 -49.10 28.01
CA VAL A 218 11.00 -47.68 28.19
C VAL A 218 11.17 -47.40 29.68
N ILE A 219 12.30 -46.86 30.08
CA ILE A 219 12.53 -46.45 31.48
C ILE A 219 12.16 -44.95 31.53
N PRO A 220 11.07 -44.59 32.28
CA PRO A 220 10.70 -43.18 32.37
C PRO A 220 11.75 -42.43 33.19
N PHE A 221 12.21 -41.29 32.65
CA PHE A 221 13.09 -40.39 33.40
C PHE A 221 12.24 -39.60 34.38
N SER A 222 12.36 -39.94 35.67
CA SER A 222 11.72 -39.20 36.77
C SER A 222 12.62 -38.02 37.13
N ASN A 223 12.21 -36.81 36.80
CA ASN A 223 12.81 -35.60 37.36
C ASN A 223 12.11 -35.29 38.70
N GLU A 224 12.41 -36.06 39.72
CA GLU A 224 12.15 -35.65 41.07
C GLU A 224 13.36 -34.88 41.60
N ILE A 225 13.28 -33.54 41.55
CA ILE A 225 13.92 -32.61 42.47
C ILE A 225 12.98 -31.39 42.62
#